data_b16b3c13a28aae185e5914c0241cb7ef
#
_entry.id   b16b3c13a28aae185e5914c0241cb7ef
#
_cell.length_a   1.000
_cell.length_b   1.000
_cell.length_c   1.000
_cell.angle_alpha   90.00
_cell.angle_beta   90.00
_cell.angle_gamma   90.00
#
_symmetry.space_group_name_H-M   'P 1'
#
loop_
_entity.id
_entity.type
_entity.pdbx_description
1 polymer ?
#
loop_
_entity_poly.entity_id
_entity_poly.type
_entity_poly.pdbx_seq_one_letter_code
_entity_poly.pdbx_strand_id
1 'polypeptide(L)'
;LKELKEEDLHKLAPKLRMVANGSEVVNTLRAEQSPSIAVRDARLLHKVPLLRQPGARSAERDEVKAKRGSLKKVSDKVFANVFIHLAGGAHSIPEIVKENARGARPIRKQNLVSATVPLDRLEDILGDPAVIAIEDAERITFIPPMDISLNVTAPPADRAHLSGFPIPDSGGQVIVGIIDVQGFDFAHPDFLDSQGQTRFIRIWDQGGATRPPPARFGYGAELTADHMKAALAAAAEGGLPATTLEPQSQMIPSSHGTHVASIAAGNAGVCPGALIAAVLISLPGEDYDRRKSFYDSTRLAHAVDYLFELGKEYGLPVSINISLGTNGHSHDATSITARWLDYELSMAGRAVCVAAGNAGQEAPTQPGDWGYVLGRIHRGAELPATDSTDDLFWIVVGDGIADLSENELEIWYNPGDHFAVSILPPNGEWIGPLEPGQFIENQELPGGTFVSIYNELYYPANGLNYIAVYLSPFFSDQGVVGVRS
;
A
#
# COMPACT_ATOMS: atom_id res chain seq x y z
N LEU A 1 12.20 -7.81 -21.05
CA LEU A 1 11.73 -6.64 -21.79
C LEU A 1 12.61 -6.43 -23.00
N LYS A 2 12.02 -6.00 -24.10
CA LYS A 2 12.74 -5.30 -25.15
C LYS A 2 13.27 -4.02 -24.52
N GLU A 3 14.39 -3.52 -24.97
CA GLU A 3 14.94 -2.27 -24.48
C GLU A 3 13.91 -1.15 -24.70
N LEU A 4 13.41 -0.56 -23.62
CA LEU A 4 12.63 0.67 -23.69
C LEU A 4 13.49 1.74 -24.36
N LYS A 5 12.92 2.50 -25.28
CA LYS A 5 13.63 3.61 -25.90
C LYS A 5 13.95 4.64 -24.79
N GLU A 6 15.11 5.27 -24.88
CA GLU A 6 15.54 6.27 -23.90
C GLU A 6 14.49 7.37 -23.69
N GLU A 7 13.80 7.76 -24.77
CA GLU A 7 12.72 8.76 -24.77
C GLU A 7 11.46 8.33 -24.00
N ASP A 8 11.28 7.04 -23.72
CA ASP A 8 10.11 6.48 -23.03
C ASP A 8 10.44 6.08 -21.57
N LEU A 9 11.71 6.07 -21.20
CA LEU A 9 12.13 5.68 -19.85
C LEU A 9 11.49 6.55 -18.77
N HIS A 10 11.41 7.86 -18.98
CA HIS A 10 10.84 8.80 -18.02
C HIS A 10 9.31 8.66 -17.86
N LYS A 11 8.64 7.97 -18.78
CA LYS A 11 7.19 7.72 -18.70
C LYS A 11 6.83 6.54 -17.81
N LEU A 12 7.82 5.75 -17.41
CA LEU A 12 7.65 4.58 -16.56
C LEU A 12 8.31 4.84 -15.21
N ALA A 13 7.57 4.71 -14.13
CA ALA A 13 8.09 4.91 -12.78
C ALA A 13 9.35 4.08 -12.52
N PRO A 14 10.34 4.60 -11.79
CA PRO A 14 11.62 3.95 -11.53
C PRO A 14 11.49 2.51 -11.04
N LYS A 15 10.58 2.25 -10.12
CA LYS A 15 10.34 0.91 -9.56
C LYS A 15 9.87 -0.09 -10.62
N LEU A 16 8.99 0.33 -11.52
CA LEU A 16 8.55 -0.53 -12.62
C LEU A 16 9.69 -0.83 -13.59
N ARG A 17 10.56 0.17 -13.90
CA ARG A 17 11.77 -0.04 -14.73
C ARG A 17 12.70 -1.05 -14.08
N MET A 18 13.02 -0.85 -12.81
CA MET A 18 13.88 -1.71 -12.03
C MET A 18 13.42 -3.18 -12.05
N VAL A 19 12.13 -3.39 -11.82
CA VAL A 19 11.56 -4.74 -11.80
C VAL A 19 11.51 -5.34 -13.20
N ALA A 20 11.14 -4.53 -14.18
CA ALA A 20 11.06 -4.95 -15.57
C ALA A 20 12.42 -5.38 -16.13
N ASN A 21 13.51 -4.71 -15.71
CA ASN A 21 14.88 -5.00 -16.13
C ASN A 21 15.62 -5.97 -15.17
N GLY A 22 15.02 -6.30 -14.03
CA GLY A 22 15.61 -7.20 -13.05
C GLY A 22 15.68 -8.64 -13.51
N SER A 23 16.70 -9.36 -13.06
CA SER A 23 16.78 -10.81 -13.26
C SER A 23 15.61 -11.51 -12.53
N GLU A 24 15.24 -12.71 -13.02
CA GLU A 24 14.19 -13.53 -12.39
C GLU A 24 14.40 -13.73 -10.89
N VAL A 25 15.65 -13.92 -10.46
CA VAL A 25 16.00 -14.10 -9.04
C VAL A 25 15.74 -12.83 -8.23
N VAL A 26 16.21 -11.68 -8.72
CA VAL A 26 16.00 -10.39 -8.06
C VAL A 26 14.53 -10.05 -7.98
N ASN A 27 13.81 -10.26 -9.07
CA ASN A 27 12.37 -10.01 -9.12
C ASN A 27 11.58 -10.94 -8.22
N THR A 28 12.00 -12.20 -8.04
CA THR A 28 11.38 -13.11 -7.09
C THR A 28 11.59 -12.62 -5.66
N LEU A 29 12.79 -12.21 -5.30
CA LEU A 29 13.07 -11.64 -3.98
C LEU A 29 12.25 -10.38 -3.69
N ARG A 30 12.12 -9.50 -4.69
CA ARG A 30 11.33 -8.27 -4.59
C ARG A 30 9.83 -8.53 -4.57
N ALA A 31 9.37 -9.44 -5.42
CA ALA A 31 7.94 -9.77 -5.53
C ALA A 31 7.33 -10.32 -4.24
N GLU A 32 8.13 -10.99 -3.42
CA GLU A 32 7.70 -11.44 -2.09
C GLU A 32 7.36 -10.25 -1.18
N GLN A 33 7.85 -9.07 -1.51
CA GLN A 33 7.88 -7.92 -0.63
C GLN A 33 7.20 -6.67 -1.23
N SER A 34 7.00 -6.62 -2.53
CA SER A 34 6.34 -5.50 -3.19
C SER A 34 4.86 -5.77 -3.46
N PRO A 35 3.93 -4.96 -2.93
CA PRO A 35 2.49 -5.16 -3.14
C PRO A 35 2.04 -4.87 -4.56
N SER A 36 2.79 -4.02 -5.27
CA SER A 36 2.46 -3.64 -6.63
C SER A 36 2.77 -4.75 -7.65
N ILE A 37 3.52 -5.79 -7.24
CA ILE A 37 3.93 -6.86 -8.12
C ILE A 37 3.40 -8.19 -7.60
N ALA A 38 2.49 -8.80 -8.34
CA ALA A 38 1.94 -10.10 -8.04
C ALA A 38 2.66 -11.19 -8.84
N VAL A 39 3.32 -12.13 -8.15
CA VAL A 39 3.84 -13.37 -8.74
C VAL A 39 2.79 -14.46 -8.58
N ARG A 40 2.29 -15.01 -9.68
CA ARG A 40 1.23 -16.03 -9.63
C ARG A 40 1.71 -17.45 -9.32
N ASP A 41 2.98 -17.74 -9.36
CA ASP A 41 3.45 -19.10 -9.08
C ASP A 41 3.91 -19.25 -7.61
N ALA A 42 2.96 -19.64 -6.75
CA ALA A 42 3.21 -19.94 -5.35
C ALA A 42 4.30 -21.01 -5.11
N ARG A 43 4.61 -21.84 -6.13
CA ARG A 43 5.69 -22.84 -6.04
C ARG A 43 7.08 -22.23 -6.02
N LEU A 44 7.23 -20.99 -6.51
CA LEU A 44 8.49 -20.24 -6.38
C LEU A 44 8.73 -19.79 -4.95
N LEU A 45 7.70 -19.36 -4.26
CA LEU A 45 7.77 -18.89 -2.88
C LEU A 45 8.30 -20.00 -1.93
N HIS A 46 7.97 -21.27 -2.20
CA HIS A 46 8.45 -22.40 -1.42
C HIS A 46 9.91 -22.80 -1.71
N LYS A 47 10.51 -22.31 -2.80
CA LYS A 47 11.89 -22.67 -3.18
C LYS A 47 12.96 -21.69 -2.67
N VAL A 48 12.57 -20.63 -1.97
CA VAL A 48 13.47 -19.63 -1.38
C VAL A 48 13.65 -19.72 0.16
N PRO A 49 13.22 -20.78 0.88
CA PRO A 49 13.40 -20.84 2.34
C PRO A 49 14.86 -20.84 2.82
N LEU A 50 15.80 -21.19 1.94
CA LEU A 50 17.23 -21.29 2.29
C LEU A 50 17.91 -19.93 2.46
N LEU A 51 17.35 -18.86 1.88
CA LEU A 51 17.83 -17.50 2.07
C LEU A 51 17.32 -16.85 3.38
N ARG A 52 16.39 -17.52 4.06
CA ARG A 52 15.68 -16.99 5.23
C ARG A 52 16.31 -17.39 6.58
N GLN A 53 17.38 -18.18 6.57
CA GLN A 53 18.01 -18.60 7.84
C GLN A 53 19.17 -17.67 8.21
N PRO A 54 19.11 -17.00 9.36
CA PRO A 54 20.27 -16.29 9.90
C PRO A 54 21.44 -17.26 10.08
N GLY A 55 22.61 -16.94 9.54
CA GLY A 55 23.81 -17.73 9.72
C GLY A 55 24.15 -18.73 8.63
N ALA A 56 23.53 -18.67 7.44
CA ALA A 56 23.93 -19.50 6.30
C ALA A 56 25.43 -19.31 5.97
N ARG A 57 26.19 -20.39 6.08
CA ARG A 57 27.62 -20.41 5.82
C ARG A 57 27.92 -20.32 4.32
N SER A 58 29.18 -19.95 3.96
CA SER A 58 29.59 -19.75 2.57
C SER A 58 29.30 -20.92 1.63
N ALA A 59 29.37 -22.16 2.12
CA ALA A 59 29.01 -23.35 1.34
C ALA A 59 27.55 -23.43 0.90
N GLU A 60 26.62 -22.92 1.72
CA GLU A 60 25.20 -22.84 1.36
C GLU A 60 24.93 -21.76 0.33
N ARG A 61 25.74 -20.66 0.33
CA ARG A 61 25.68 -19.63 -0.71
C ARG A 61 26.08 -20.17 -2.08
N ASP A 62 27.09 -21.03 -2.15
CA ASP A 62 27.53 -21.65 -3.41
C ASP A 62 26.50 -22.65 -3.92
N GLU A 63 25.85 -23.40 -3.04
CA GLU A 63 24.77 -24.30 -3.40
C GLU A 63 23.50 -23.54 -3.88
N VAL A 64 23.22 -22.39 -3.27
CA VAL A 64 22.16 -21.46 -3.71
C VAL A 64 22.49 -20.86 -5.06
N LYS A 65 23.78 -20.45 -5.28
CA LYS A 65 24.24 -19.99 -6.60
C LYS A 65 24.15 -21.07 -7.66
N ALA A 66 24.49 -22.31 -7.33
CA ALA A 66 24.39 -23.45 -8.24
C ALA A 66 22.91 -23.81 -8.56
N LYS A 67 22.02 -23.74 -7.58
CA LYS A 67 20.58 -23.91 -7.77
C LYS A 67 19.93 -22.76 -8.56
N ARG A 68 20.48 -21.52 -8.46
CA ARG A 68 20.07 -20.38 -9.29
C ARG A 68 20.25 -20.67 -10.80
N GLY A 69 21.32 -21.34 -11.18
CA GLY A 69 21.56 -21.72 -12.59
C GLY A 69 20.63 -22.84 -13.12
N SER A 70 19.95 -23.57 -12.25
CA SER A 70 19.04 -24.66 -12.62
C SER A 70 17.55 -24.28 -12.58
N LEU A 71 17.21 -23.08 -12.11
CA LEU A 71 15.82 -22.57 -12.10
C LEU A 71 15.44 -22.13 -13.52
N LYS A 72 15.36 -23.09 -14.44
CA LYS A 72 14.85 -22.85 -15.80
C LYS A 72 13.33 -22.66 -15.75
N LYS A 73 12.92 -21.51 -16.32
CA LYS A 73 11.53 -21.14 -16.69
C LYS A 73 10.50 -21.38 -15.58
N VAL A 74 10.39 -20.37 -14.77
CA VAL A 74 9.18 -20.16 -14.02
C VAL A 74 8.20 -19.41 -14.90
N SER A 75 6.94 -19.80 -14.77
CA SER A 75 5.84 -19.26 -15.53
C SER A 75 5.89 -17.74 -15.65
N ASP A 76 5.95 -17.34 -16.80
CA ASP A 76 6.22 -16.15 -17.54
C ASP A 76 5.35 -14.92 -17.25
N LYS A 77 4.62 -14.83 -16.11
CA LYS A 77 3.69 -13.71 -15.91
C LYS A 77 3.78 -13.10 -14.53
N VAL A 78 4.68 -12.16 -14.41
CA VAL A 78 4.67 -11.18 -13.32
C VAL A 78 3.72 -10.06 -13.70
N PHE A 79 2.82 -9.69 -12.78
CA PHE A 79 1.85 -8.62 -12.97
C PHE A 79 2.16 -7.47 -12.02
N ALA A 80 1.96 -6.25 -12.49
CA ALA A 80 2.02 -5.05 -11.68
C ALA A 80 0.63 -4.43 -11.56
N ASN A 81 0.30 -3.98 -10.37
CA ASN A 81 -0.79 -3.05 -10.15
C ASN A 81 -0.26 -1.65 -10.42
N VAL A 82 -0.92 -0.96 -11.32
CA VAL A 82 -0.43 0.32 -11.85
C VAL A 82 -1.53 1.36 -11.91
N PHE A 83 -1.10 2.61 -11.88
CA PHE A 83 -1.90 3.74 -12.32
C PHE A 83 -1.34 4.25 -13.65
N ILE A 84 -2.21 4.38 -14.63
CA ILE A 84 -1.88 4.82 -15.97
C ILE A 84 -2.43 6.24 -16.15
N HIS A 85 -1.56 7.16 -16.52
CA HIS A 85 -1.93 8.53 -16.84
C HIS A 85 -2.31 8.63 -18.30
N LEU A 86 -3.48 9.17 -18.57
CA LEU A 86 -3.98 9.39 -19.91
C LEU A 86 -3.84 10.87 -20.31
N ALA A 87 -3.61 11.08 -21.59
CA ALA A 87 -3.62 12.40 -22.20
C ALA A 87 -4.99 13.11 -22.00
N GLY A 88 -4.98 14.42 -21.86
CA GLY A 88 -6.17 15.21 -21.51
C GLY A 88 -7.35 15.11 -22.48
N GLY A 89 -7.16 14.57 -23.69
CA GLY A 89 -8.21 14.32 -24.67
C GLY A 89 -8.73 12.88 -24.71
N ALA A 90 -8.20 11.98 -23.90
CA ALA A 90 -8.65 10.59 -23.88
C ALA A 90 -10.05 10.48 -23.25
N HIS A 91 -11.01 9.93 -23.97
CA HIS A 91 -12.39 9.77 -23.51
C HIS A 91 -12.71 8.39 -22.97
N SER A 92 -11.86 7.41 -23.20
CA SER A 92 -12.04 6.01 -22.76
C SER A 92 -10.73 5.40 -22.30
N ILE A 93 -10.82 4.26 -21.64
CA ILE A 93 -9.65 3.42 -21.35
C ILE A 93 -9.14 2.89 -22.69
N PRO A 94 -7.83 3.04 -23.01
CA PRO A 94 -7.23 2.48 -24.20
C PRO A 94 -7.50 0.98 -24.33
N GLU A 95 -7.72 0.48 -25.54
CA GLU A 95 -8.04 -0.93 -25.77
C GLU A 95 -6.89 -1.84 -25.33
N ILE A 96 -5.66 -1.42 -25.60
CA ILE A 96 -4.45 -2.13 -25.18
C ILE A 96 -4.42 -2.38 -23.66
N VAL A 97 -4.92 -1.43 -22.84
CA VAL A 97 -5.03 -1.59 -21.38
C VAL A 97 -6.09 -2.62 -21.03
N LYS A 98 -7.26 -2.56 -21.67
CA LYS A 98 -8.35 -3.52 -21.42
C LYS A 98 -7.98 -4.94 -21.78
N GLU A 99 -7.32 -5.13 -22.91
CA GLU A 99 -6.88 -6.45 -23.41
C GLU A 99 -5.80 -7.07 -22.52
N ASN A 100 -4.94 -6.25 -21.92
CA ASN A 100 -3.84 -6.71 -21.08
C ASN A 100 -4.18 -6.75 -19.58
N ALA A 101 -5.25 -6.11 -19.14
CA ALA A 101 -5.66 -6.15 -17.74
C ALA A 101 -6.03 -7.56 -17.28
N ARG A 102 -5.71 -7.88 -16.03
CA ARG A 102 -5.98 -9.19 -15.40
C ARG A 102 -6.52 -9.01 -13.98
N GLY A 103 -7.36 -9.94 -13.55
CA GLY A 103 -7.98 -9.89 -12.22
C GLY A 103 -9.02 -8.79 -12.12
N ALA A 104 -8.70 -7.71 -11.40
CA ALA A 104 -9.58 -6.55 -11.28
C ALA A 104 -9.84 -5.89 -12.64
N ARG A 105 -11.05 -5.38 -12.84
CA ARG A 105 -11.36 -4.59 -14.04
C ARG A 105 -10.62 -3.26 -14.00
N PRO A 106 -10.08 -2.77 -15.13
CA PRO A 106 -9.53 -1.43 -15.18
C PRO A 106 -10.59 -0.39 -14.83
N ILE A 107 -10.25 0.52 -13.93
CA ILE A 107 -11.16 1.57 -13.48
C ILE A 107 -10.55 2.92 -13.86
N ARG A 108 -11.36 3.73 -14.52
CA ARG A 108 -10.96 5.08 -14.90
C ARG A 108 -11.55 6.13 -13.99
N LYS A 109 -10.70 7.07 -13.60
CA LYS A 109 -11.08 8.29 -12.90
C LYS A 109 -10.43 9.47 -13.59
N GLN A 110 -11.22 10.31 -14.26
CA GLN A 110 -10.71 11.42 -15.07
C GLN A 110 -9.65 10.94 -16.10
N ASN A 111 -8.42 11.40 -15.95
CA ASN A 111 -7.28 11.00 -16.77
C ASN A 111 -6.40 9.91 -16.13
N LEU A 112 -6.87 9.26 -15.07
CA LEU A 112 -6.19 8.16 -14.39
C LEU A 112 -6.93 6.85 -14.65
N VAL A 113 -6.17 5.76 -14.81
CA VAL A 113 -6.71 4.40 -14.88
C VAL A 113 -5.93 3.52 -13.92
N SER A 114 -6.62 2.84 -13.01
CA SER A 114 -6.04 1.75 -12.22
C SER A 114 -6.21 0.44 -12.99
N ALA A 115 -5.15 -0.36 -13.07
CA ALA A 115 -5.16 -1.65 -13.74
C ALA A 115 -4.10 -2.60 -13.16
N THR A 116 -4.33 -3.90 -13.30
CA THR A 116 -3.31 -4.94 -13.07
C THR A 116 -2.87 -5.44 -14.43
N VAL A 117 -1.60 -5.22 -14.80
CA VAL A 117 -1.08 -5.54 -16.14
C VAL A 117 0.19 -6.39 -16.06
N PRO A 118 0.47 -7.23 -17.07
CA PRO A 118 1.74 -7.96 -17.14
C PRO A 118 2.91 -7.01 -17.34
N LEU A 119 4.02 -7.25 -16.64
CA LEU A 119 5.25 -6.44 -16.78
C LEU A 119 5.81 -6.45 -18.21
N ASP A 120 5.69 -7.57 -18.92
CA ASP A 120 6.12 -7.72 -20.30
C ASP A 120 5.27 -6.95 -21.31
N ARG A 121 4.20 -6.29 -20.85
CA ARG A 121 3.29 -5.47 -21.67
C ARG A 121 3.35 -3.98 -21.38
N LEU A 122 4.16 -3.56 -20.44
CA LEU A 122 4.28 -2.14 -20.09
C LEU A 122 4.75 -1.30 -21.28
N GLU A 123 5.71 -1.82 -22.07
CA GLU A 123 6.20 -1.15 -23.27
C GLU A 123 5.11 -0.98 -24.35
N ASP A 124 4.33 -2.04 -24.58
CA ASP A 124 3.23 -1.99 -25.54
C ASP A 124 2.15 -0.98 -25.10
N ILE A 125 1.87 -0.91 -23.79
CA ILE A 125 0.90 0.04 -23.22
C ILE A 125 1.41 1.48 -23.32
N LEU A 126 2.70 1.72 -23.05
CA LEU A 126 3.33 3.04 -23.22
C LEU A 126 3.34 3.50 -24.68
N GLY A 127 3.36 2.58 -25.63
CA GLY A 127 3.29 2.88 -27.06
C GLY A 127 1.94 3.43 -27.51
N ASP A 128 0.88 3.35 -26.70
CA ASP A 128 -0.41 3.95 -27.02
C ASP A 128 -0.33 5.47 -26.83
N PRO A 129 -0.65 6.28 -27.85
CA PRO A 129 -0.54 7.74 -27.78
C PRO A 129 -1.44 8.40 -26.74
N ALA A 130 -2.45 7.68 -26.23
CA ALA A 130 -3.28 8.15 -25.15
C ALA A 130 -2.62 7.95 -23.76
N VAL A 131 -1.55 7.18 -23.65
CA VAL A 131 -0.83 6.91 -22.40
C VAL A 131 0.38 7.82 -22.30
N ILE A 132 0.43 8.65 -21.25
CA ILE A 132 1.52 9.59 -21.02
C ILE A 132 2.51 9.12 -19.95
N ALA A 133 2.06 8.31 -18.97
CA ALA A 133 2.93 7.72 -17.96
C ALA A 133 2.26 6.51 -17.30
N ILE A 134 3.08 5.64 -16.71
CA ILE A 134 2.64 4.51 -15.88
C ILE A 134 3.41 4.56 -14.56
N GLU A 135 2.67 4.58 -13.45
CA GLU A 135 3.21 4.50 -12.11
C GLU A 135 2.79 3.18 -11.44
N ASP A 136 3.65 2.65 -10.59
CA ASP A 136 3.29 1.51 -9.73
C ASP A 136 2.35 1.96 -8.62
N ALA A 137 1.56 1.00 -8.13
CA ALA A 137 0.78 1.21 -6.93
C ALA A 137 1.71 1.24 -5.71
N GLU A 138 1.41 2.16 -4.80
CA GLU A 138 2.15 2.30 -3.57
C GLU A 138 1.88 1.17 -2.58
N ARG A 139 2.89 0.88 -1.80
CA ARG A 139 2.75 0.01 -0.65
C ARG A 139 1.97 0.72 0.45
N ILE A 140 0.81 0.20 0.78
CA ILE A 140 0.05 0.62 1.93
C ILE A 140 0.39 -0.28 3.10
N THR A 141 0.70 0.28 4.25
CA THR A 141 1.02 -0.46 5.46
C THR A 141 0.04 -0.14 6.57
N PHE A 142 -0.20 -1.15 7.38
CA PHE A 142 -0.87 -1.02 8.65
C PHE A 142 0.19 -1.18 9.76
N ILE A 143 0.39 -0.12 10.51
CA ILE A 143 1.21 -0.15 11.71
C ILE A 143 0.22 -0.18 12.88
N PRO A 144 0.09 -1.31 13.59
CA PRO A 144 -0.82 -1.38 14.72
C PRO A 144 -0.45 -0.30 15.74
N PRO A 145 -1.43 0.31 16.40
CA PRO A 145 -1.14 1.22 17.50
C PRO A 145 -0.30 0.47 18.54
N MET A 146 0.72 1.13 19.06
CA MET A 146 1.44 0.59 20.21
C MET A 146 0.44 0.42 21.35
N ASP A 147 0.56 -0.67 22.09
CA ASP A 147 -0.23 -0.89 23.29
C ASP A 147 0.20 0.12 24.36
N ILE A 148 -0.41 1.30 24.33
CA ILE A 148 -0.30 2.33 25.35
C ILE A 148 -1.10 2.01 26.61
N SER A 149 -1.72 0.82 26.68
CA SER A 149 -2.56 0.43 27.83
C SER A 149 -1.80 0.35 29.13
N LEU A 150 -0.48 0.31 29.11
CA LEU A 150 0.34 0.10 30.30
C LEU A 150 0.56 1.36 31.16
N ASN A 151 0.26 2.58 30.67
CA ASN A 151 0.55 3.80 31.46
C ASN A 151 -0.38 5.00 31.28
N VAL A 152 -1.48 4.87 30.55
CA VAL A 152 -2.37 6.02 30.38
C VAL A 152 -3.51 5.97 31.40
N THR A 153 -3.28 6.56 32.53
CA THR A 153 -4.35 7.14 33.39
C THR A 153 -4.88 8.44 32.75
N ALA A 154 -4.91 8.55 31.42
CA ALA A 154 -5.63 9.64 30.82
C ALA A 154 -7.12 9.42 31.13
N PRO A 155 -7.79 10.42 31.71
CA PRO A 155 -9.23 10.32 31.85
C PRO A 155 -9.82 10.04 30.47
N PRO A 156 -10.91 9.27 30.35
CA PRO A 156 -11.59 9.06 29.10
C PRO A 156 -11.76 10.43 28.46
N ALA A 157 -11.28 10.57 27.21
CA ALA A 157 -11.33 11.83 26.49
C ALA A 157 -12.70 12.43 26.69
N ASP A 158 -12.73 13.60 27.33
CA ASP A 158 -13.99 14.18 27.77
C ASP A 158 -14.79 14.50 26.50
N ARG A 159 -15.72 13.62 26.16
CA ARG A 159 -16.64 13.78 25.02
C ARG A 159 -17.47 15.06 25.18
N ALA A 160 -17.44 15.70 26.35
CA ALA A 160 -18.08 16.99 26.60
C ALA A 160 -17.54 18.11 25.72
N HIS A 161 -16.32 18.03 25.20
CA HIS A 161 -15.81 19.02 24.24
C HIS A 161 -16.48 18.95 22.86
N LEU A 162 -17.10 17.83 22.51
CA LEU A 162 -17.92 17.71 21.28
C LEU A 162 -19.37 18.16 21.51
N SER A 163 -19.79 18.33 22.77
CA SER A 163 -21.15 18.71 23.15
C SER A 163 -21.54 20.17 22.79
N GLY A 164 -20.58 20.99 22.36
CA GLY A 164 -20.83 22.36 21.86
C GLY A 164 -21.30 22.44 20.41
N PHE A 165 -21.19 21.36 19.64
CA PHE A 165 -21.79 21.26 18.33
C PHE A 165 -23.12 20.51 18.46
N PRO A 166 -24.24 21.11 18.04
CA PRO A 166 -25.48 20.34 17.95
C PRO A 166 -25.23 19.23 16.95
N ILE A 167 -24.97 18.00 17.46
CA ILE A 167 -24.95 16.82 16.62
C ILE A 167 -26.40 16.71 16.14
N PRO A 168 -26.68 16.89 14.84
CA PRO A 168 -28.03 16.70 14.34
C PRO A 168 -28.48 15.32 14.74
N ASP A 169 -29.69 15.22 15.25
CA ASP A 169 -30.28 13.95 15.70
C ASP A 169 -29.92 12.81 14.77
N SER A 170 -29.21 11.84 15.32
CA SER A 170 -29.12 10.46 14.88
C SER A 170 -28.20 10.11 13.68
N GLY A 171 -27.74 11.00 12.81
CA GLY A 171 -26.92 10.58 11.64
C GLY A 171 -27.59 9.56 10.70
N GLY A 172 -28.87 9.28 10.85
CA GLY A 172 -29.62 8.29 10.07
C GLY A 172 -29.77 8.62 8.58
N GLN A 173 -29.22 9.74 8.16
CA GLN A 173 -29.20 10.18 6.74
C GLN A 173 -27.78 10.25 6.20
N VAL A 174 -26.84 9.48 6.73
CA VAL A 174 -25.45 9.44 6.28
C VAL A 174 -24.92 8.03 6.33
N ILE A 175 -24.02 7.72 5.40
CA ILE A 175 -23.22 6.50 5.44
C ILE A 175 -21.84 6.85 6.01
N VAL A 176 -21.45 6.15 7.07
CA VAL A 176 -20.07 6.13 7.55
C VAL A 176 -19.36 4.97 6.87
N GLY A 177 -18.40 5.29 6.02
CA GLY A 177 -17.56 4.34 5.32
C GLY A 177 -16.29 4.05 6.11
N ILE A 178 -15.94 2.79 6.32
CA ILE A 178 -14.71 2.40 7.02
C ILE A 178 -13.84 1.58 6.07
N ILE A 179 -12.61 2.00 5.86
CA ILE A 179 -11.61 1.24 5.10
C ILE A 179 -10.54 0.78 6.09
N ASP A 180 -10.37 -0.54 6.18
CA ASP A 180 -9.46 -1.15 7.14
C ASP A 180 -8.83 -2.42 6.57
N VAL A 181 -7.82 -2.95 7.25
CA VAL A 181 -7.08 -4.17 6.90
C VAL A 181 -7.40 -5.35 7.81
N GLN A 182 -8.13 -5.10 8.88
CA GLN A 182 -8.70 -6.14 9.74
C GLN A 182 -10.23 -6.06 9.66
N GLY A 183 -10.86 -7.23 9.69
CA GLY A 183 -12.29 -7.37 9.42
C GLY A 183 -13.21 -6.68 10.44
N PHE A 184 -14.50 -6.86 10.22
CA PHE A 184 -15.55 -6.16 10.94
C PHE A 184 -16.50 -7.15 11.59
N ASP A 185 -16.64 -7.10 12.91
CA ASP A 185 -17.67 -7.85 13.61
C ASP A 185 -19.02 -7.13 13.50
N PHE A 186 -19.70 -7.38 12.39
CA PHE A 186 -21.02 -6.80 12.13
C PHE A 186 -22.11 -7.26 13.13
N ALA A 187 -21.84 -8.31 13.90
CA ALA A 187 -22.73 -8.86 14.90
C ALA A 187 -22.49 -8.28 16.31
N HIS A 188 -21.45 -7.47 16.47
CA HIS A 188 -21.16 -6.86 17.77
C HIS A 188 -22.33 -5.99 18.23
N PRO A 189 -22.75 -6.08 19.52
CA PRO A 189 -23.90 -5.34 20.03
C PRO A 189 -23.91 -3.84 19.78
N ASP A 190 -22.72 -3.24 19.66
CA ASP A 190 -22.55 -1.80 19.40
C ASP A 190 -23.02 -1.37 17.98
N PHE A 191 -23.26 -2.33 17.10
CA PHE A 191 -23.75 -2.07 15.73
C PHE A 191 -25.20 -2.51 15.51
N LEU A 192 -25.82 -3.10 16.52
CA LEU A 192 -27.20 -3.55 16.41
C LEU A 192 -28.17 -2.43 16.76
N ASP A 193 -29.22 -2.34 15.98
CA ASP A 193 -30.34 -1.45 16.28
C ASP A 193 -31.25 -2.02 17.40
N SER A 194 -32.30 -1.30 17.74
CA SER A 194 -33.28 -1.70 18.75
C SER A 194 -34.05 -3.01 18.43
N GLN A 195 -33.97 -3.47 17.19
CA GLN A 195 -34.57 -4.73 16.72
C GLN A 195 -33.54 -5.87 16.63
N GLY A 196 -32.30 -5.63 17.05
CA GLY A 196 -31.21 -6.59 16.96
C GLY A 196 -30.68 -6.79 15.53
N GLN A 197 -30.98 -5.86 14.62
CA GLN A 197 -30.46 -5.91 13.25
C GLN A 197 -29.19 -5.08 13.14
N THR A 198 -28.22 -5.56 12.37
CA THR A 198 -26.99 -4.80 12.15
C THR A 198 -27.23 -3.56 11.29
N ARG A 199 -26.55 -2.47 11.63
CA ARG A 199 -26.49 -1.22 10.85
C ARG A 199 -25.47 -1.27 9.71
N PHE A 200 -24.69 -2.35 9.58
CA PHE A 200 -23.89 -2.59 8.40
C PHE A 200 -24.79 -2.88 7.21
N ILE A 201 -24.67 -2.05 6.17
CA ILE A 201 -25.44 -2.22 4.92
C ILE A 201 -24.66 -3.00 3.88
N ARG A 202 -23.32 -2.88 3.87
CA ARG A 202 -22.38 -3.58 2.98
C ARG A 202 -21.03 -3.78 3.67
N ILE A 203 -20.41 -4.91 3.41
CA ILE A 203 -18.98 -5.13 3.65
C ILE A 203 -18.40 -5.72 2.36
N TRP A 204 -17.39 -5.05 1.80
CA TRP A 204 -16.63 -5.59 0.68
C TRP A 204 -15.27 -6.11 1.18
N ASP A 205 -15.15 -7.42 1.24
CA ASP A 205 -13.89 -8.11 1.53
C ASP A 205 -13.13 -8.32 0.22
N GLN A 206 -12.09 -7.53 0.00
CA GLN A 206 -11.32 -7.55 -1.25
C GLN A 206 -10.50 -8.82 -1.45
N GLY A 207 -10.20 -9.57 -0.39
CA GLY A 207 -9.53 -10.88 -0.45
C GLY A 207 -10.48 -12.06 -0.31
N GLY A 208 -11.76 -11.80 -0.06
CA GLY A 208 -12.77 -12.83 0.13
C GLY A 208 -13.17 -13.53 -1.18
N ALA A 209 -13.69 -14.74 -1.03
CA ALA A 209 -14.21 -15.55 -2.14
C ALA A 209 -15.55 -16.24 -1.82
N THR A 210 -16.16 -15.93 -0.68
CA THR A 210 -17.38 -16.61 -0.20
C THR A 210 -18.67 -16.10 -0.84
N ARG A 211 -18.62 -14.91 -1.40
CA ARG A 211 -19.75 -14.22 -2.04
C ARG A 211 -19.32 -13.64 -3.39
N PRO A 212 -20.27 -13.36 -4.29
CA PRO A 212 -19.96 -12.66 -5.53
C PRO A 212 -19.32 -11.31 -5.27
N PRO A 213 -18.38 -10.87 -6.11
CA PRO A 213 -17.77 -9.54 -6.01
C PRO A 213 -18.74 -8.43 -6.39
N PRO A 214 -18.50 -7.18 -5.95
CA PRO A 214 -19.19 -6.03 -6.51
C PRO A 214 -19.00 -5.98 -8.03
N ALA A 215 -20.08 -5.85 -8.79
CA ALA A 215 -20.09 -6.06 -10.24
C ALA A 215 -19.10 -5.16 -11.01
N ARG A 216 -18.90 -3.92 -10.54
CA ARG A 216 -17.96 -2.97 -11.17
C ARG A 216 -16.51 -3.39 -11.04
N PHE A 217 -16.13 -3.95 -9.89
CA PHE A 217 -14.73 -4.25 -9.57
C PHE A 217 -14.32 -5.67 -10.00
N GLY A 218 -15.21 -6.65 -9.84
CA GLY A 218 -15.02 -8.02 -10.34
C GLY A 218 -14.08 -8.88 -9.51
N TYR A 219 -13.76 -8.50 -8.27
CA TYR A 219 -12.94 -9.28 -7.34
C TYR A 219 -13.40 -9.11 -5.89
N GLY A 220 -12.96 -10.01 -5.00
CA GLY A 220 -13.36 -10.03 -3.61
C GLY A 220 -14.76 -10.62 -3.41
N ALA A 221 -15.31 -10.44 -2.22
CA ALA A 221 -16.65 -10.88 -1.82
C ALA A 221 -17.45 -9.73 -1.21
N GLU A 222 -18.70 -9.55 -1.64
CA GLU A 222 -19.60 -8.53 -1.10
C GLU A 222 -20.63 -9.15 -0.17
N LEU A 223 -20.58 -8.79 1.11
CA LEU A 223 -21.61 -9.13 2.08
C LEU A 223 -22.64 -8.00 2.09
N THR A 224 -23.88 -8.35 1.80
CA THR A 224 -25.01 -7.42 1.84
C THR A 224 -25.69 -7.42 3.21
N ALA A 225 -26.54 -6.41 3.47
CA ALA A 225 -27.37 -6.38 4.67
C ALA A 225 -28.18 -7.67 4.86
N ASP A 226 -28.71 -8.24 3.77
CA ASP A 226 -29.51 -9.47 3.84
C ASP A 226 -28.68 -10.69 4.22
N HIS A 227 -27.43 -10.79 3.73
CA HIS A 227 -26.51 -11.85 4.15
C HIS A 227 -26.20 -11.75 5.64
N MET A 228 -25.87 -10.57 6.13
CA MET A 228 -25.54 -10.35 7.53
C MET A 228 -26.74 -10.56 8.46
N LYS A 229 -27.95 -10.12 8.06
CA LYS A 229 -29.20 -10.38 8.80
C LYS A 229 -29.52 -11.85 8.88
N ALA A 230 -29.38 -12.58 7.77
CA ALA A 230 -29.59 -14.02 7.75
C ALA A 230 -28.59 -14.75 8.68
N ALA A 231 -27.33 -14.33 8.67
CA ALA A 231 -26.32 -14.88 9.57
C ALA A 231 -26.61 -14.61 11.06
N LEU A 232 -27.09 -13.40 11.38
CA LEU A 232 -27.53 -13.07 12.75
C LEU A 232 -28.70 -13.95 13.21
N ALA A 233 -29.71 -14.12 12.36
CA ALA A 233 -30.86 -14.96 12.66
C ALA A 233 -30.44 -16.44 12.86
N ALA A 234 -29.62 -16.97 11.97
CA ALA A 234 -29.11 -18.33 12.06
C ALA A 234 -28.19 -18.53 13.29
N ALA A 235 -27.40 -17.55 13.66
CA ALA A 235 -26.57 -17.59 14.87
C ALA A 235 -27.42 -17.66 16.13
N ALA A 236 -28.54 -16.92 16.18
CA ALA A 236 -29.46 -16.97 17.30
C ALA A 236 -30.15 -18.35 17.46
N GLU A 237 -30.35 -19.06 16.38
CA GLU A 237 -30.96 -20.41 16.40
C GLU A 237 -29.93 -21.55 16.59
N GLY A 238 -28.74 -21.40 16.01
CA GLY A 238 -27.78 -22.49 15.85
C GLY A 238 -26.51 -22.44 16.72
N GLY A 239 -26.30 -21.36 17.47
CA GLY A 239 -25.16 -21.24 18.38
C GLY A 239 -23.78 -20.99 17.73
N LEU A 240 -23.70 -20.89 16.40
CA LEU A 240 -22.49 -20.46 15.69
C LEU A 240 -22.45 -18.93 15.57
N PRO A 241 -21.29 -18.29 15.77
CA PRO A 241 -21.16 -16.85 15.57
C PRO A 241 -21.55 -16.42 14.15
N ALA A 242 -22.25 -15.31 14.00
CA ALA A 242 -22.67 -14.79 12.69
C ALA A 242 -21.47 -14.53 11.76
N THR A 243 -20.34 -14.08 12.30
CA THR A 243 -19.09 -13.89 11.56
C THR A 243 -18.42 -15.20 11.10
N THR A 244 -18.81 -16.32 11.68
CA THR A 244 -18.42 -17.66 11.19
C THR A 244 -19.31 -18.09 10.02
N LEU A 245 -20.58 -17.71 10.03
CA LEU A 245 -21.52 -18.00 8.95
C LEU A 245 -21.28 -17.13 7.71
N GLU A 246 -20.89 -15.87 7.93
CA GLU A 246 -20.43 -14.95 6.89
C GLU A 246 -18.97 -14.54 7.16
N PRO A 247 -18.00 -15.40 6.79
CA PRO A 247 -16.60 -15.18 7.11
C PRO A 247 -15.98 -14.10 6.22
N GLN A 248 -15.05 -13.36 6.80
CA GLN A 248 -14.18 -12.42 6.11
C GLN A 248 -12.74 -12.93 6.11
N SER A 249 -11.97 -12.58 5.09
CA SER A 249 -10.63 -13.12 4.84
C SER A 249 -9.60 -12.80 5.93
N GLN A 250 -9.79 -11.72 6.68
CA GLN A 250 -8.89 -11.27 7.75
C GLN A 250 -9.64 -10.86 9.03
N MET A 251 -10.74 -11.51 9.32
CA MET A 251 -11.47 -11.29 10.57
C MET A 251 -10.77 -12.00 11.73
N ILE A 252 -10.41 -11.25 12.75
CA ILE A 252 -9.89 -11.74 14.02
C ILE A 252 -10.71 -11.17 15.17
N PRO A 253 -10.81 -11.84 16.34
CA PRO A 253 -11.43 -11.27 17.51
C PRO A 253 -10.76 -9.94 17.89
N SER A 254 -11.55 -8.95 18.29
CA SER A 254 -11.07 -7.60 18.60
C SER A 254 -10.33 -6.91 17.46
N SER A 255 -10.79 -7.13 16.22
CA SER A 255 -10.18 -6.56 15.03
C SER A 255 -10.17 -5.03 15.06
N HIS A 256 -9.11 -4.44 14.51
CA HIS A 256 -8.95 -2.99 14.41
C HIS A 256 -10.12 -2.33 13.66
N GLY A 257 -10.58 -2.93 12.54
CA GLY A 257 -11.72 -2.41 11.79
C GLY A 257 -13.01 -2.33 12.62
N THR A 258 -13.25 -3.30 13.50
CA THR A 258 -14.38 -3.27 14.45
C THR A 258 -14.26 -2.10 15.43
N HIS A 259 -13.07 -1.87 16.01
CA HIS A 259 -12.82 -0.76 16.92
C HIS A 259 -13.03 0.60 16.24
N VAL A 260 -12.45 0.77 15.06
CA VAL A 260 -12.59 2.02 14.28
C VAL A 260 -14.06 2.29 13.95
N ALA A 261 -14.78 1.27 13.48
CA ALA A 261 -16.20 1.38 13.17
C ALA A 261 -17.03 1.74 14.41
N SER A 262 -16.70 1.16 15.58
CA SER A 262 -17.38 1.43 16.85
C SER A 262 -17.17 2.88 17.29
N ILE A 263 -15.95 3.39 17.23
CA ILE A 263 -15.65 4.79 17.58
C ILE A 263 -16.42 5.75 16.65
N ALA A 264 -16.43 5.49 15.35
CA ALA A 264 -17.06 6.36 14.37
C ALA A 264 -18.59 6.30 14.40
N ALA A 265 -19.15 5.10 14.42
CA ALA A 265 -20.57 4.85 14.17
C ALA A 265 -21.20 3.77 15.07
N GLY A 266 -20.54 3.34 16.14
CA GLY A 266 -21.14 2.46 17.14
C GLY A 266 -22.29 3.14 17.90
N ASN A 267 -23.08 2.39 18.65
CA ASN A 267 -24.19 2.90 19.44
C ASN A 267 -23.74 3.92 20.50
N ALA A 268 -22.48 3.78 20.96
CA ALA A 268 -21.81 4.74 21.81
C ALA A 268 -20.77 5.61 21.06
N GLY A 269 -20.70 5.51 19.74
CA GLY A 269 -19.77 6.24 18.88
C GLY A 269 -20.19 7.68 18.61
N VAL A 270 -19.48 8.32 17.68
CA VAL A 270 -19.72 9.74 17.32
C VAL A 270 -21.03 9.90 16.54
N CYS A 271 -21.38 8.94 15.67
CA CYS A 271 -22.56 9.00 14.81
C CYS A 271 -23.43 7.72 14.93
N PRO A 272 -24.12 7.54 16.09
CA PRO A 272 -24.81 6.28 16.42
C PRO A 272 -25.98 5.92 15.49
N GLY A 273 -26.53 6.89 14.76
CA GLY A 273 -27.64 6.65 13.82
C GLY A 273 -27.20 6.39 12.40
N ALA A 274 -25.90 6.45 12.08
CA ALA A 274 -25.43 6.27 10.71
C ALA A 274 -25.60 4.83 10.22
N LEU A 275 -25.82 4.68 8.91
CA LEU A 275 -25.59 3.42 8.22
C LEU A 275 -24.07 3.20 8.09
N ILE A 276 -23.64 1.94 8.19
CA ILE A 276 -22.22 1.61 8.14
C ILE A 276 -21.96 0.79 6.87
N ALA A 277 -20.98 1.23 6.10
CA ALA A 277 -20.45 0.45 5.00
C ALA A 277 -18.94 0.27 5.18
N ALA A 278 -18.41 -0.89 4.88
CA ALA A 278 -17.01 -1.17 5.15
C ALA A 278 -16.31 -1.83 3.97
N VAL A 279 -15.01 -1.58 3.86
CA VAL A 279 -14.13 -2.28 2.94
C VAL A 279 -12.95 -2.84 3.71
N LEU A 280 -12.81 -4.16 3.62
CA LEU A 280 -11.64 -4.88 4.11
C LEU A 280 -10.63 -4.98 2.98
N ILE A 281 -9.56 -4.20 3.07
CA ILE A 281 -8.44 -4.33 2.15
C ILE A 281 -7.65 -5.56 2.52
N SER A 282 -7.68 -6.56 1.66
CA SER A 282 -6.96 -7.81 1.85
C SER A 282 -6.57 -8.43 0.51
N LEU A 283 -5.64 -9.36 0.55
CA LEU A 283 -5.25 -10.15 -0.60
C LEU A 283 -6.00 -11.49 -0.62
N PRO A 284 -6.16 -12.14 -1.78
CA PRO A 284 -6.70 -13.47 -1.87
C PRO A 284 -5.95 -14.49 -0.99
N GLY A 285 -6.65 -15.55 -0.58
CA GLY A 285 -6.13 -16.58 0.31
C GLY A 285 -4.85 -17.27 -0.14
N GLU A 286 -4.69 -17.40 -1.44
CA GLU A 286 -3.49 -17.96 -2.09
C GLU A 286 -2.24 -17.08 -1.94
N ASP A 287 -2.41 -15.80 -1.60
CA ASP A 287 -1.33 -14.85 -1.30
C ASP A 287 -1.10 -14.68 0.22
N TYR A 288 -1.44 -15.70 1.01
CA TYR A 288 -1.43 -15.61 2.48
C TYR A 288 -0.10 -15.13 3.07
N ASP A 289 1.02 -15.59 2.56
CA ASP A 289 2.34 -15.19 3.05
C ASP A 289 2.64 -13.70 2.80
N ARG A 290 1.93 -13.10 1.85
CA ARG A 290 2.02 -11.69 1.48
C ARG A 290 1.07 -10.79 2.27
N ARG A 291 0.09 -11.36 2.98
CA ARG A 291 -0.93 -10.61 3.72
C ARG A 291 -0.37 -9.72 4.83
N LYS A 292 0.75 -10.12 5.41
CA LYS A 292 1.38 -9.37 6.52
C LYS A 292 2.13 -8.11 6.06
N SER A 293 2.37 -7.97 4.78
CA SER A 293 3.24 -6.93 4.27
C SER A 293 2.61 -6.00 3.24
N PHE A 294 1.42 -6.30 2.68
CA PHE A 294 1.03 -5.61 1.46
C PHE A 294 -0.44 -5.34 1.30
N TYR A 295 -0.70 -4.06 1.25
CA TYR A 295 -1.94 -3.52 0.76
C TYR A 295 -1.58 -2.50 -0.31
N ASP A 296 -2.17 -2.66 -1.47
CA ASP A 296 -1.81 -1.92 -2.65
C ASP A 296 -2.76 -0.72 -2.83
N SER A 297 -2.24 0.43 -3.19
CA SER A 297 -2.99 1.68 -3.25
C SER A 297 -4.08 1.68 -4.32
N THR A 298 -4.02 0.80 -5.33
CA THR A 298 -5.15 0.62 -6.26
C THR A 298 -6.37 0.04 -5.54
N ARG A 299 -6.18 -0.81 -4.54
CA ARG A 299 -7.26 -1.36 -3.72
C ARG A 299 -7.89 -0.31 -2.83
N LEU A 300 -7.08 0.62 -2.32
CA LEU A 300 -7.59 1.79 -1.58
C LEU A 300 -8.42 2.70 -2.48
N ALA A 301 -7.92 3.01 -3.69
CA ALA A 301 -8.66 3.80 -4.66
C ALA A 301 -10.01 3.16 -5.02
N HIS A 302 -10.04 1.84 -5.22
CA HIS A 302 -11.27 1.09 -5.47
C HIS A 302 -12.21 1.08 -4.26
N ALA A 303 -11.67 0.99 -3.03
CA ALA A 303 -12.46 1.02 -1.81
C ALA A 303 -13.22 2.36 -1.65
N VAL A 304 -12.52 3.47 -1.92
CA VAL A 304 -13.12 4.80 -1.90
C VAL A 304 -14.22 4.93 -2.97
N ASP A 305 -13.93 4.51 -4.19
CA ASP A 305 -14.93 4.49 -5.28
C ASP A 305 -16.18 3.69 -4.91
N TYR A 306 -15.98 2.50 -4.34
CA TYR A 306 -17.07 1.63 -3.93
C TYR A 306 -17.98 2.28 -2.89
N LEU A 307 -17.40 2.87 -1.85
CA LEU A 307 -18.17 3.52 -0.79
C LEU A 307 -18.95 4.74 -1.30
N PHE A 308 -18.37 5.53 -2.19
CA PHE A 308 -19.09 6.65 -2.78
C PHE A 308 -20.16 6.21 -3.78
N GLU A 309 -20.01 5.04 -4.41
CA GLU A 309 -21.08 4.47 -5.23
C GLU A 309 -22.26 4.00 -4.40
N LEU A 310 -22.02 3.43 -3.22
CA LEU A 310 -23.09 3.13 -2.26
C LEU A 310 -23.86 4.40 -1.88
N GLY A 311 -23.14 5.52 -1.67
CA GLY A 311 -23.79 6.80 -1.43
C GLY A 311 -24.76 7.19 -2.53
N LYS A 312 -24.41 6.96 -3.79
CA LYS A 312 -25.32 7.19 -4.93
C LYS A 312 -26.48 6.20 -4.94
N GLU A 313 -26.21 4.93 -4.68
CA GLU A 313 -27.24 3.87 -4.63
C GLU A 313 -28.30 4.18 -3.58
N TYR A 314 -27.88 4.61 -2.40
CA TYR A 314 -28.77 4.93 -1.29
C TYR A 314 -29.30 6.38 -1.29
N GLY A 315 -28.77 7.24 -2.14
CA GLY A 315 -29.12 8.68 -2.17
C GLY A 315 -28.65 9.43 -0.93
N LEU A 316 -27.57 9.00 -0.30
CA LEU A 316 -27.05 9.51 0.97
C LEU A 316 -25.63 10.07 0.83
N PRO A 317 -25.27 11.10 1.61
CA PRO A 317 -23.88 11.51 1.74
C PRO A 317 -23.06 10.43 2.43
N VAL A 318 -21.73 10.41 2.13
CA VAL A 318 -20.78 9.44 2.67
C VAL A 318 -19.60 10.16 3.29
N SER A 319 -19.28 9.78 4.53
CA SER A 319 -18.02 10.15 5.19
C SER A 319 -17.17 8.90 5.36
N ILE A 320 -15.99 8.89 4.74
CA ILE A 320 -15.08 7.74 4.76
C ILE A 320 -13.97 7.98 5.79
N ASN A 321 -13.68 6.97 6.61
CA ASN A 321 -12.50 6.91 7.46
C ASN A 321 -11.50 5.91 6.88
N ILE A 322 -10.23 6.33 6.76
CA ILE A 322 -9.11 5.52 6.30
C ILE A 322 -8.09 5.45 7.42
N SER A 323 -7.96 4.27 8.05
CA SER A 323 -7.03 4.04 9.17
C SER A 323 -5.85 3.17 8.75
N LEU A 324 -5.26 3.48 7.62
CA LEU A 324 -4.08 2.86 7.02
C LEU A 324 -3.43 3.86 6.06
N GLY A 325 -2.23 3.59 5.58
CA GLY A 325 -1.60 4.50 4.65
C GLY A 325 -0.20 4.11 4.23
N THR A 326 0.50 5.06 3.64
CA THR A 326 1.89 4.97 3.24
C THR A 326 2.62 6.24 3.64
N ASN A 327 3.94 6.15 3.84
CA ASN A 327 4.82 7.30 4.02
C ASN A 327 5.65 7.60 2.75
N GLY A 328 5.32 6.97 1.63
CA GLY A 328 5.93 7.27 0.34
C GLY A 328 5.40 8.55 -0.31
N HIS A 329 6.05 8.92 -1.41
CA HIS A 329 5.75 10.10 -2.23
C HIS A 329 6.06 11.47 -1.63
N SER A 330 5.77 12.50 -2.41
CA SER A 330 6.18 13.89 -2.21
C SER A 330 5.54 14.60 -1.01
N HIS A 331 4.57 14.03 -0.34
CA HIS A 331 3.84 14.60 0.81
C HIS A 331 3.25 16.01 0.58
N ASP A 332 3.02 16.37 -0.68
CA ASP A 332 2.46 17.65 -1.11
C ASP A 332 1.05 17.53 -1.70
N ALA A 333 0.39 16.40 -1.47
CA ALA A 333 -0.91 16.03 -2.01
C ALA A 333 -0.93 15.80 -3.54
N THR A 334 0.21 15.67 -4.19
CA THR A 334 0.29 15.39 -5.63
C THR A 334 0.46 13.92 -5.98
N SER A 335 0.57 13.04 -4.97
CA SER A 335 0.61 11.60 -5.19
C SER A 335 -0.62 11.11 -5.95
N ILE A 336 -0.47 10.02 -6.69
CA ILE A 336 -1.55 9.46 -7.51
C ILE A 336 -2.80 9.12 -6.66
N THR A 337 -2.59 8.61 -5.45
CA THR A 337 -3.65 8.28 -4.50
C THR A 337 -4.38 9.54 -4.03
N ALA A 338 -3.63 10.60 -3.68
CA ALA A 338 -4.21 11.88 -3.28
C ALA A 338 -5.06 12.50 -4.42
N ARG A 339 -4.54 12.48 -5.64
CA ARG A 339 -5.28 12.97 -6.84
C ARG A 339 -6.54 12.16 -7.11
N TRP A 340 -6.50 10.84 -6.88
CA TRP A 340 -7.71 10.01 -7.01
C TRP A 340 -8.78 10.43 -6.01
N LEU A 341 -8.39 10.70 -4.76
CA LEU A 341 -9.29 11.20 -3.72
C LEU A 341 -9.86 12.58 -4.08
N ASP A 342 -9.03 13.49 -4.57
CA ASP A 342 -9.46 14.83 -5.00
C ASP A 342 -10.53 14.78 -6.09
N TYR A 343 -10.40 13.87 -7.05
CA TYR A 343 -11.43 13.68 -8.08
C TYR A 343 -12.75 13.19 -7.47
N GLU A 344 -12.70 12.33 -6.48
CA GLU A 344 -13.91 11.90 -5.78
C GLU A 344 -14.52 13.02 -4.94
N LEU A 345 -13.70 13.77 -4.24
CA LEU A 345 -14.14 14.86 -3.36
C LEU A 345 -14.64 16.10 -4.11
N SER A 346 -14.47 16.16 -5.42
CA SER A 346 -15.05 17.23 -6.25
C SER A 346 -16.59 17.23 -6.27
N MET A 347 -17.22 16.14 -5.80
CA MET A 347 -18.68 16.02 -5.72
C MET A 347 -19.18 16.31 -4.30
N ALA A 348 -20.31 17.03 -4.21
CA ALA A 348 -20.95 17.32 -2.92
C ALA A 348 -21.42 16.04 -2.21
N GLY A 349 -21.51 16.10 -0.87
CA GLY A 349 -21.95 14.98 -0.04
C GLY A 349 -20.89 13.91 0.20
N ARG A 350 -19.63 14.25 0.03
CA ARG A 350 -18.48 13.36 0.20
C ARG A 350 -17.45 13.95 1.14
N ALA A 351 -16.95 13.13 2.04
CA ALA A 351 -15.84 13.47 2.93
C ALA A 351 -14.93 12.26 3.09
N VAL A 352 -13.63 12.52 3.26
CA VAL A 352 -12.61 11.50 3.58
C VAL A 352 -11.74 12.02 4.72
N CYS A 353 -11.61 11.21 5.75
CA CYS A 353 -10.71 11.42 6.87
C CYS A 353 -9.61 10.36 6.83
N VAL A 354 -8.36 10.77 6.81
CA VAL A 354 -7.21 9.88 6.78
C VAL A 354 -6.42 10.02 8.08
N ALA A 355 -6.09 8.88 8.71
CA ALA A 355 -5.24 8.88 9.89
C ALA A 355 -3.83 9.36 9.53
N ALA A 356 -3.22 10.17 10.41
CA ALA A 356 -1.84 10.62 10.25
C ALA A 356 -0.81 9.49 10.39
N GLY A 357 -1.23 8.32 10.87
CA GLY A 357 -0.39 7.15 11.06
C GLY A 357 0.33 7.11 12.41
N ASN A 358 1.01 6.01 12.66
CA ASN A 358 1.71 5.71 13.92
C ASN A 358 3.23 5.63 13.73
N ALA A 359 3.76 6.13 12.61
CA ALA A 359 5.18 6.05 12.27
C ALA A 359 6.02 7.20 12.89
N GLY A 360 5.55 7.80 13.97
CA GLY A 360 6.30 8.78 14.74
C GLY A 360 7.54 8.18 15.37
N GLN A 361 8.59 8.99 15.50
CA GLN A 361 9.83 8.59 16.14
C GLN A 361 9.77 8.92 17.62
N GLU A 362 10.03 7.94 18.49
CA GLU A 362 10.22 8.18 19.91
C GLU A 362 11.64 8.64 20.23
N ALA A 363 11.78 9.53 21.18
CA ALA A 363 13.10 9.95 21.64
C ALA A 363 13.86 8.77 22.28
N PRO A 364 15.19 8.70 22.12
CA PRO A 364 15.98 7.68 22.79
C PRO A 364 15.85 7.79 24.30
N THR A 365 15.71 6.64 24.96
CA THR A 365 15.56 6.56 26.43
C THR A 365 16.89 6.39 27.17
N GLN A 366 17.92 5.96 26.45
CA GLN A 366 19.27 5.71 27.01
C GLN A 366 20.37 6.15 26.03
N PRO A 367 21.57 6.48 26.52
CA PRO A 367 22.70 6.75 25.64
C PRO A 367 23.01 5.56 24.73
N GLY A 368 23.07 5.79 23.43
CA GLY A 368 23.27 4.76 22.41
C GLY A 368 21.98 4.11 21.88
N ASP A 369 20.85 4.48 22.42
CA ASP A 369 19.54 4.11 21.86
C ASP A 369 19.20 5.03 20.69
N TRP A 370 18.78 4.45 19.59
CA TRP A 370 18.37 5.18 18.38
C TRP A 370 16.93 5.70 18.44
N GLY A 371 16.23 5.41 19.52
CA GLY A 371 14.79 5.61 19.61
C GLY A 371 14.02 4.51 18.88
N TYR A 372 12.70 4.54 19.00
CA TYR A 372 11.83 3.58 18.36
C TYR A 372 11.46 4.05 16.95
N VAL A 373 11.88 3.27 15.94
CA VAL A 373 11.58 3.55 14.54
C VAL A 373 10.56 2.53 14.03
N LEU A 374 9.40 3.00 13.65
CA LEU A 374 8.29 2.16 13.15
C LEU A 374 8.43 1.82 11.65
N GLY A 375 9.64 1.66 11.16
CA GLY A 375 9.92 1.18 9.82
C GLY A 375 9.82 2.21 8.70
N ARG A 376 9.27 3.40 8.97
CA ARG A 376 9.18 4.47 7.97
C ARG A 376 9.33 5.83 8.63
N ILE A 377 10.20 6.65 8.07
CA ILE A 377 10.56 7.95 8.63
C ILE A 377 10.42 9.00 7.52
N HIS A 378 9.85 10.13 7.88
CA HIS A 378 9.92 11.33 7.07
C HIS A 378 10.91 12.31 7.70
N ARG A 379 11.81 12.87 6.89
CA ARG A 379 12.75 13.90 7.29
C ARG A 379 12.82 14.98 6.22
N GLY A 380 12.73 16.24 6.63
CA GLY A 380 13.11 17.38 5.81
C GLY A 380 14.62 17.62 5.92
N ALA A 381 15.26 18.02 4.83
CA ALA A 381 16.63 18.50 4.77
C ALA A 381 16.68 19.78 3.96
N GLU A 382 17.62 20.67 4.27
CA GLU A 382 17.83 21.92 3.58
C GLU A 382 19.32 22.07 3.23
N LEU A 383 19.59 22.27 1.95
CA LEU A 383 20.93 22.53 1.45
C LEU A 383 21.06 24.03 1.17
N PRO A 384 21.77 24.80 2.01
CA PRO A 384 21.68 26.25 2.02
C PRO A 384 22.47 26.96 0.90
N ALA A 385 23.31 26.25 0.18
CA ALA A 385 24.17 26.86 -0.85
C ALA A 385 24.59 25.85 -1.92
N THR A 386 24.96 26.38 -3.08
CA THR A 386 25.64 25.62 -4.13
C THR A 386 26.92 24.98 -3.55
N ASP A 387 27.24 23.78 -3.99
CA ASP A 387 28.38 22.98 -3.55
C ASP A 387 28.35 22.54 -2.06
N SER A 388 27.17 22.59 -1.42
CA SER A 388 27.00 21.98 -0.10
C SER A 388 26.58 20.52 -0.21
N THR A 389 26.92 19.73 0.80
CA THR A 389 26.54 18.31 0.92
C THR A 389 25.85 18.07 2.26
N ASP A 390 24.89 17.18 2.29
CA ASP A 390 24.31 16.64 3.52
C ASP A 390 24.45 15.12 3.52
N ASP A 391 24.92 14.56 4.63
CA ASP A 391 25.05 13.12 4.81
C ASP A 391 23.84 12.59 5.58
N LEU A 392 23.03 11.77 4.93
CA LEU A 392 21.91 11.08 5.52
C LEU A 392 22.31 9.66 5.94
N PHE A 393 22.01 9.27 7.17
CA PHE A 393 22.20 7.90 7.62
C PHE A 393 20.87 7.16 7.53
N TRP A 394 20.86 6.10 6.74
CA TRP A 394 19.72 5.22 6.58
C TRP A 394 19.98 3.90 7.28
N ILE A 395 19.34 3.67 8.42
CA ILE A 395 19.42 2.42 9.17
C ILE A 395 18.35 1.48 8.66
N VAL A 396 18.76 0.38 8.06
CA VAL A 396 17.84 -0.58 7.42
C VAL A 396 17.48 -1.71 8.36
N VAL A 397 18.49 -2.39 8.96
CA VAL A 397 18.29 -3.43 9.98
C VAL A 397 19.39 -3.38 11.02
N GLY A 398 19.13 -3.92 12.21
CA GLY A 398 20.13 -4.09 13.27
C GLY A 398 20.98 -5.34 13.12
N ASP A 399 21.98 -5.49 14.00
CA ASP A 399 22.93 -6.59 14.03
C ASP A 399 22.27 -7.98 14.03
N GLY A 400 22.74 -8.86 13.16
CA GLY A 400 22.36 -10.27 13.11
C GLY A 400 20.91 -10.51 12.69
N ILE A 401 20.21 -9.51 12.21
CA ILE A 401 18.83 -9.62 11.74
C ILE A 401 18.83 -9.67 10.21
N ALA A 402 18.15 -10.69 9.68
CA ALA A 402 17.86 -10.75 8.26
C ALA A 402 16.80 -9.72 7.89
N ASP A 403 17.09 -8.89 6.90
CA ASP A 403 16.10 -8.07 6.27
C ASP A 403 15.36 -8.87 5.19
N LEU A 404 14.09 -9.06 5.40
CA LEU A 404 13.21 -9.77 4.48
C LEU A 404 12.36 -8.84 3.63
N SER A 405 12.56 -7.52 3.77
CA SER A 405 11.80 -6.52 3.04
C SER A 405 12.64 -5.78 2.00
N GLU A 406 12.00 -5.30 0.96
CA GLU A 406 12.59 -4.28 0.11
C GLU A 406 12.56 -2.96 0.86
N ASN A 407 13.71 -2.28 0.88
CA ASN A 407 13.84 -0.99 1.51
C ASN A 407 13.89 0.09 0.44
N GLU A 408 13.19 1.18 0.72
CA GLU A 408 12.98 2.26 -0.23
C GLU A 408 13.25 3.60 0.46
N LEU A 409 14.09 4.41 -0.17
CA LEU A 409 14.34 5.80 0.21
C LEU A 409 13.94 6.70 -0.95
N GLU A 410 13.07 7.63 -0.67
CA GLU A 410 12.61 8.64 -1.62
C GLU A 410 13.03 10.03 -1.17
N ILE A 411 13.60 10.81 -2.08
CA ILE A 411 13.94 12.21 -1.87
C ILE A 411 13.21 13.03 -2.93
N TRP A 412 12.30 13.88 -2.48
CA TRP A 412 11.53 14.77 -3.33
C TRP A 412 11.97 16.22 -3.14
N TYR A 413 12.19 16.92 -4.23
CA TYR A 413 12.69 18.28 -4.19
C TYR A 413 12.19 19.14 -5.38
N ASN A 414 12.37 20.44 -5.27
CA ASN A 414 11.86 21.38 -6.27
C ASN A 414 12.51 21.20 -7.64
N PRO A 415 11.77 21.37 -8.74
CA PRO A 415 12.29 21.18 -10.10
C PRO A 415 13.37 22.19 -10.51
N GLY A 416 13.50 23.31 -9.78
CA GLY A 416 14.56 24.29 -10.01
C GLY A 416 15.91 23.94 -9.39
N ASP A 417 15.94 22.95 -8.51
CA ASP A 417 17.17 22.50 -7.84
C ASP A 417 17.73 21.24 -8.51
N HIS A 418 19.03 21.02 -8.38
CA HIS A 418 19.71 19.86 -8.96
C HIS A 418 20.66 19.27 -7.94
N PHE A 419 20.39 18.04 -7.52
CA PHE A 419 21.20 17.31 -6.58
C PHE A 419 21.81 16.07 -7.23
N ALA A 420 23.11 15.85 -7.02
CA ALA A 420 23.72 14.56 -7.28
C ALA A 420 23.57 13.66 -6.03
N VAL A 421 23.44 12.37 -6.20
CA VAL A 421 23.31 11.41 -5.11
C VAL A 421 24.42 10.37 -5.12
N SER A 422 24.98 10.10 -3.96
CA SER A 422 25.92 8.99 -3.76
C SER A 422 25.48 8.14 -2.58
N ILE A 423 25.76 6.85 -2.62
CA ILE A 423 25.45 5.92 -1.54
C ILE A 423 26.75 5.25 -1.07
N LEU A 424 26.90 5.16 0.24
CA LEU A 424 27.95 4.38 0.89
C LEU A 424 27.33 3.16 1.59
N PRO A 425 27.42 1.96 1.01
CA PRO A 425 26.98 0.75 1.68
C PRO A 425 27.87 0.42 2.88
N PRO A 426 27.40 -0.34 3.88
CA PRO A 426 28.24 -0.89 4.92
C PRO A 426 29.38 -1.72 4.31
N ASN A 427 30.60 -1.49 4.75
CA ASN A 427 31.80 -2.21 4.26
C ASN A 427 32.02 -2.11 2.73
N GLY A 428 31.55 -1.05 2.10
CA GLY A 428 31.59 -0.85 0.66
C GLY A 428 32.35 0.42 0.25
N GLU A 429 32.40 0.62 -1.05
CA GLU A 429 32.90 1.84 -1.68
C GLU A 429 31.70 2.72 -2.07
N TRP A 430 31.96 4.04 -2.21
CA TRP A 430 30.95 4.96 -2.70
C TRP A 430 30.43 4.60 -4.09
N ILE A 431 29.11 4.57 -4.23
CA ILE A 431 28.39 4.41 -5.49
C ILE A 431 27.88 5.78 -5.88
N GLY A 432 28.26 6.25 -7.05
CA GLY A 432 27.94 7.60 -7.52
C GLY A 432 29.19 8.51 -7.56
N PRO A 433 29.05 9.86 -7.68
CA PRO A 433 27.76 10.56 -7.73
C PRO A 433 26.95 10.26 -8.99
N LEU A 434 25.64 10.19 -8.83
CA LEU A 434 24.68 10.13 -9.92
C LEU A 434 24.04 11.51 -10.09
N GLU A 435 24.33 12.13 -11.22
CA GLU A 435 23.77 13.42 -11.60
C GLU A 435 22.27 13.28 -11.98
N PRO A 436 21.51 14.38 -11.99
CA PRO A 436 20.16 14.40 -12.49
C PRO A 436 20.01 13.74 -13.89
N GLY A 437 19.06 12.86 -14.03
CA GLY A 437 18.84 12.04 -15.23
C GLY A 437 19.64 10.74 -15.29
N GLN A 438 20.55 10.50 -14.35
CA GLN A 438 21.32 9.26 -14.28
C GLN A 438 20.68 8.22 -13.37
N PHE A 439 20.98 6.95 -13.62
CA PHE A 439 20.48 5.85 -12.80
C PHE A 439 21.44 4.65 -12.81
N ILE A 440 21.29 3.81 -11.80
CA ILE A 440 21.90 2.47 -11.68
C ILE A 440 20.78 1.50 -11.36
N GLU A 441 20.74 0.37 -12.08
CA GLU A 441 19.71 -0.65 -11.86
C GLU A 441 20.32 -1.99 -11.48
N ASN A 442 19.77 -2.59 -10.42
CA ASN A 442 20.04 -3.98 -10.03
C ASN A 442 21.55 -4.32 -9.85
N GLN A 443 22.33 -3.36 -9.37
CA GLN A 443 23.75 -3.60 -9.06
C GLN A 443 23.88 -4.46 -7.81
N GLU A 444 24.58 -5.59 -7.92
CA GLU A 444 24.88 -6.46 -6.78
C GLU A 444 25.96 -5.82 -5.90
N LEU A 445 25.68 -5.73 -4.60
CA LEU A 445 26.61 -5.24 -3.58
C LEU A 445 27.36 -6.39 -2.91
N PRO A 446 28.54 -6.11 -2.29
CA PRO A 446 29.17 -7.07 -1.40
C PRO A 446 28.18 -7.53 -0.31
N GLY A 447 27.92 -8.84 -0.23
CA GLY A 447 26.92 -9.39 0.68
C GLY A 447 25.66 -9.92 0.00
N GLY A 448 25.48 -9.65 -1.30
CA GLY A 448 24.43 -10.27 -2.14
C GLY A 448 23.10 -9.55 -2.14
N THR A 449 23.01 -8.31 -1.63
CA THR A 449 21.88 -7.43 -1.87
C THR A 449 22.05 -6.69 -3.19
N PHE A 450 20.96 -6.20 -3.74
CA PHE A 450 20.96 -5.41 -4.96
C PHE A 450 20.49 -3.99 -4.66
N VAL A 451 21.17 -3.01 -5.26
CA VAL A 451 20.80 -1.60 -5.18
C VAL A 451 20.36 -1.11 -6.55
N SER A 452 19.33 -0.30 -6.56
CA SER A 452 18.95 0.54 -7.70
C SER A 452 18.79 1.97 -7.24
N ILE A 453 19.32 2.91 -8.02
CA ILE A 453 19.34 4.33 -7.70
C ILE A 453 18.86 5.06 -8.95
N TYR A 454 17.91 5.95 -8.79
CA TYR A 454 17.40 6.81 -9.86
C TYR A 454 17.45 8.26 -9.42
N ASN A 455 17.91 9.13 -10.27
CA ASN A 455 17.88 10.58 -10.07
C ASN A 455 17.08 11.20 -11.22
N GLU A 456 15.76 11.28 -11.03
CA GLU A 456 14.79 11.66 -12.05
C GLU A 456 14.50 13.18 -12.02
N LEU A 457 14.40 13.77 -13.17
CA LEU A 457 13.95 15.14 -13.35
C LEU A 457 12.49 15.15 -13.81
N TYR A 458 11.73 16.08 -13.26
CA TYR A 458 10.35 16.35 -13.70
C TYR A 458 9.47 15.12 -13.70
N TYR A 459 9.33 14.49 -12.53
CA TYR A 459 8.48 13.28 -12.37
C TYR A 459 7.10 13.52 -13.00
N PRO A 460 6.62 12.60 -13.86
CA PRO A 460 5.45 12.87 -14.72
C PRO A 460 4.16 13.20 -13.99
N ALA A 461 4.00 12.72 -12.75
CA ALA A 461 2.78 12.94 -11.98
C ALA A 461 2.67 14.37 -11.44
N ASN A 462 3.80 14.98 -11.02
CA ASN A 462 3.78 16.25 -10.28
C ASN A 462 4.82 17.26 -10.74
N GLY A 463 5.73 16.89 -11.64
CA GLY A 463 6.79 17.77 -12.13
C GLY A 463 7.92 18.04 -11.16
N LEU A 464 7.94 17.43 -9.98
CA LEU A 464 9.04 17.51 -9.02
C LEU A 464 10.24 16.70 -9.47
N ASN A 465 11.40 17.00 -8.94
CA ASN A 465 12.56 16.13 -9.06
C ASN A 465 12.52 15.05 -7.98
N TYR A 466 13.03 13.88 -8.31
CA TYR A 466 12.87 12.69 -7.49
C TYR A 466 14.11 11.82 -7.51
N ILE A 467 14.66 11.52 -6.34
CA ILE A 467 15.70 10.52 -6.17
C ILE A 467 15.09 9.31 -5.46
N ALA A 468 15.21 8.16 -6.07
CA ALA A 468 14.76 6.88 -5.50
C ALA A 468 15.91 5.92 -5.31
N VAL A 469 15.96 5.30 -4.14
CA VAL A 469 16.93 4.24 -3.82
C VAL A 469 16.17 3.02 -3.35
N TYR A 470 16.40 1.90 -4.03
CA TYR A 470 15.79 0.62 -3.69
C TYR A 470 16.87 -0.38 -3.30
N LEU A 471 16.70 -1.02 -2.14
CA LEU A 471 17.54 -2.12 -1.69
C LEU A 471 16.71 -3.40 -1.63
N SER A 472 17.15 -4.45 -2.30
CA SER A 472 16.49 -5.75 -2.19
C SER A 472 16.70 -6.34 -0.79
N PRO A 473 15.87 -7.32 -0.37
CA PRO A 473 16.10 -8.07 0.86
C PRO A 473 17.51 -8.60 0.98
N PHE A 474 18.11 -8.52 2.17
CA PHE A 474 19.48 -8.95 2.42
C PHE A 474 19.70 -9.43 3.86
N PHE A 475 20.82 -10.12 4.09
CA PHE A 475 21.32 -10.44 5.42
C PHE A 475 22.46 -9.48 5.75
N SER A 476 22.34 -8.75 6.84
CA SER A 476 23.37 -7.80 7.26
C SER A 476 23.68 -7.96 8.75
N ASP A 477 24.97 -7.92 9.04
CA ASP A 477 25.44 -7.80 10.40
C ASP A 477 25.51 -6.31 10.84
N GLN A 478 25.42 -5.39 9.88
CA GLN A 478 25.50 -3.95 10.09
C GLN A 478 24.48 -3.24 9.18
N GLY A 479 23.32 -2.95 9.72
CA GLY A 479 22.19 -2.43 8.95
C GLY A 479 22.25 -0.93 8.63
N VAL A 480 23.44 -0.33 8.50
CA VAL A 480 23.58 1.12 8.25
C VAL A 480 24.05 1.37 6.82
N VAL A 481 23.30 2.17 6.10
CA VAL A 481 23.66 2.67 4.77
C VAL A 481 23.84 4.19 4.86
N GLY A 482 25.00 4.68 4.44
CA GLY A 482 25.24 6.12 4.30
C GLY A 482 24.75 6.63 2.96
N VAL A 483 24.00 7.71 2.97
CA VAL A 483 23.55 8.40 1.75
C VAL A 483 24.08 9.83 1.79
N ARG A 484 24.69 10.25 0.68
CA ARG A 484 25.16 11.63 0.50
C ARG A 484 24.46 12.23 -0.72
N SER A 485 23.84 13.38 -0.54
CA SER A 485 23.23 14.19 -1.58
C SER A 485 24.11 15.35 -2.00
#